data_09704558fea8d269235b2213cd57ffec
#
_entry.id   09704558fea8d269235b2213cd57ffec
#
_cell.length_a   1.000
_cell.length_b   1.000
_cell.length_c   1.000
_cell.angle_alpha   90.00
_cell.angle_beta   90.00
_cell.angle_gamma   90.00
#
_symmetry.space_group_name_H-M   'P 1'
#
loop_
_entity.id
_entity.type
_entity.pdbx_description
1 polymer ?
#
loop_
_entity_poly.entity_id
_entity_poly.type
_entity_poly.pdbx_seq_one_letter_code
_entity_poly.pdbx_strand_id
1 'polypeptide(L)'
;VPAGNADYDIASVKEKINQSGLTIQEMVETAWASASTYRGSDMRGGANGARIRLAPQKDWEVNKPEQLSKVLEVYEKISSDTGASIADVIVLAGNVGIEKASGMDVPFSPGRGDASQDQTDIESFAYLEPRSDGFRNYHESGIEVKPEEMLLDKSQLLGLTAPEMTVLIGGMRSLGINHSDYGIKPENPDALDNDFFKTLLDMRVSWKTNGTGNSYE
;
A
#
# COMPACT_ATOMS: atom_id res chain seq x y z
N VAL A 1 20.17 4.29 4.44
CA VAL A 1 19.36 3.74 5.55
C VAL A 1 20.28 2.91 6.43
N PRO A 2 20.28 3.08 7.77
CA PRO A 2 21.04 2.21 8.65
C PRO A 2 20.54 0.76 8.56
N ALA A 3 21.38 -0.19 8.87
CA ALA A 3 20.96 -1.59 8.98
C ALA A 3 19.96 -1.73 10.13
N GLY A 4 18.87 -2.45 9.87
CA GLY A 4 17.87 -2.73 10.89
C GLY A 4 18.26 -3.89 11.80
N ASN A 5 17.58 -3.99 12.93
CA ASN A 5 17.67 -5.16 13.79
C ASN A 5 16.86 -6.29 13.14
N ALA A 6 17.44 -7.47 13.00
CA ALA A 6 16.74 -8.69 12.54
C ALA A 6 16.51 -9.71 13.67
N ASP A 7 17.03 -9.41 14.88
CA ASP A 7 16.98 -10.29 16.04
C ASP A 7 15.89 -9.82 17.01
N TYR A 8 14.64 -10.09 16.63
CA TYR A 8 13.44 -9.88 17.46
C TYR A 8 12.42 -11.01 17.21
N ASP A 9 11.51 -11.18 18.14
CA ASP A 9 10.46 -12.22 18.01
C ASP A 9 9.35 -11.76 17.06
N ILE A 10 9.37 -12.28 15.82
CA ILE A 10 8.39 -12.00 14.77
C ILE A 10 6.98 -12.37 15.23
N ALA A 11 6.82 -13.48 15.98
CA ALA A 11 5.50 -13.91 16.45
C ALA A 11 4.91 -12.90 17.45
N SER A 12 5.74 -12.36 18.34
CA SER A 12 5.33 -11.31 19.27
C SER A 12 4.92 -10.03 18.54
N VAL A 13 5.63 -9.63 17.48
CA VAL A 13 5.25 -8.47 16.65
C VAL A 13 3.91 -8.71 15.97
N LYS A 14 3.71 -9.89 15.33
CA LYS A 14 2.43 -10.28 14.71
C LYS A 14 1.28 -10.26 15.71
N GLU A 15 1.49 -10.74 16.93
CA GLU A 15 0.46 -10.72 17.97
C GLU A 15 0.06 -9.29 18.35
N LYS A 16 1.03 -8.39 18.54
CA LYS A 16 0.75 -6.98 18.83
C LYS A 16 0.01 -6.29 17.68
N ILE A 17 0.38 -6.59 16.43
CA ILE A 17 -0.34 -6.09 15.24
C ILE A 17 -1.79 -6.60 15.27
N ASN A 18 -2.01 -7.89 15.56
CA ASN A 18 -3.34 -8.48 15.65
C ASN A 18 -4.22 -7.83 16.72
N GLN A 19 -3.61 -7.41 17.83
CA GLN A 19 -4.29 -6.78 18.96
C GLN A 19 -4.41 -5.24 18.82
N SER A 20 -3.86 -4.65 17.77
CA SER A 20 -3.77 -3.20 17.59
C SER A 20 -5.11 -2.50 17.34
N GLY A 21 -6.11 -3.25 16.90
CA GLY A 21 -7.42 -2.71 16.49
C GLY A 21 -7.40 -2.05 15.10
N LEU A 22 -6.29 -2.12 14.36
CA LEU A 22 -6.23 -1.66 12.97
C LEU A 22 -7.02 -2.60 12.05
N THR A 23 -7.68 -2.03 11.08
CA THR A 23 -8.39 -2.79 10.04
C THR A 23 -7.43 -3.42 9.04
N ILE A 24 -7.89 -4.42 8.31
CA ILE A 24 -7.12 -5.04 7.20
C ILE A 24 -6.75 -3.96 6.18
N GLN A 25 -7.68 -3.07 5.86
CA GLN A 25 -7.49 -1.98 4.90
C GLN A 25 -6.39 -1.01 5.35
N GLU A 26 -6.42 -0.55 6.60
CA GLU A 26 -5.40 0.35 7.16
C GLU A 26 -4.00 -0.29 7.10
N MET A 27 -3.90 -1.57 7.44
CA MET A 27 -2.63 -2.31 7.40
C MET A 27 -2.10 -2.49 5.98
N VAL A 28 -2.92 -2.98 5.06
CA VAL A 28 -2.51 -3.26 3.68
C VAL A 28 -2.26 -1.98 2.90
N GLU A 29 -3.10 -0.96 3.06
CA GLU A 29 -2.94 0.33 2.38
C GLU A 29 -1.65 1.04 2.83
N THR A 30 -1.33 1.02 4.12
CA THR A 30 -0.09 1.62 4.63
C THR A 30 1.15 0.88 4.12
N ALA A 31 1.12 -0.45 4.11
CA ALA A 31 2.21 -1.26 3.56
C ALA A 31 2.40 -1.00 2.06
N TRP A 32 1.31 -0.92 1.30
CA TRP A 32 1.34 -0.54 -0.11
C TRP A 32 1.90 0.85 -0.32
N ALA A 33 1.41 1.85 0.41
CA ALA A 33 1.89 3.23 0.33
C ALA A 33 3.39 3.34 0.58
N SER A 34 3.91 2.56 1.52
CA SER A 34 5.35 2.50 1.82
C SER A 34 6.15 1.82 0.70
N ALA A 35 5.68 0.70 0.17
CA ALA A 35 6.38 -0.12 -0.80
C ALA A 35 6.30 0.44 -2.23
N SER A 36 5.17 1.02 -2.60
CA SER A 36 4.82 1.41 -3.97
C SER A 36 5.63 2.58 -4.54
N THR A 37 6.44 3.26 -3.73
CA THR A 37 7.40 4.26 -4.19
C THR A 37 8.64 3.65 -4.85
N TYR A 38 8.82 2.33 -4.76
CA TYR A 38 9.96 1.66 -5.37
C TYR A 38 9.95 1.79 -6.89
N ARG A 39 11.13 2.09 -7.46
CA ARG A 39 11.37 2.12 -8.89
C ARG A 39 12.53 1.19 -9.23
N GLY A 40 12.22 0.14 -9.99
CA GLY A 40 13.22 -0.83 -10.43
C GLY A 40 14.28 -0.25 -11.37
N SER A 41 14.00 0.88 -12.02
CA SER A 41 14.91 1.55 -12.95
C SER A 41 16.15 2.15 -12.28
N ASP A 42 16.02 2.64 -11.05
CA ASP A 42 17.09 3.29 -10.29
C ASP A 42 17.19 2.84 -8.82
N MET A 43 16.38 1.85 -8.44
CA MET A 43 16.33 1.27 -7.09
C MET A 43 16.00 2.29 -5.99
N ARG A 44 15.28 3.36 -6.31
CA ARG A 44 14.83 4.36 -5.34
C ARG A 44 13.48 3.98 -4.74
N GLY A 45 13.19 4.56 -3.58
CA GLY A 45 11.93 4.34 -2.87
C GLY A 45 11.87 3.00 -2.16
N GLY A 46 10.65 2.50 -1.97
CA GLY A 46 10.38 1.23 -1.30
C GLY A 46 10.28 1.33 0.22
N ALA A 47 9.94 0.21 0.84
CA ALA A 47 9.61 0.13 2.26
C ALA A 47 10.81 0.34 3.21
N ASN A 48 12.04 0.05 2.75
CA ASN A 48 13.23 0.22 3.59
C ASN A 48 13.46 1.70 3.93
N GLY A 49 13.63 1.98 5.20
CA GLY A 49 13.77 3.34 5.72
C GLY A 49 12.48 3.91 6.34
N ALA A 50 11.35 3.26 6.17
CA ALA A 50 10.05 3.74 6.65
C ALA A 50 9.81 5.24 6.34
N ARG A 51 10.20 5.70 5.14
CA ARG A 51 10.12 7.12 4.78
C ARG A 51 8.71 7.65 4.65
N ILE A 52 7.73 6.76 4.63
CA ILE A 52 6.31 7.12 4.69
C ILE A 52 5.94 7.93 5.95
N ARG A 53 6.73 7.83 7.04
CA ARG A 53 6.57 8.62 8.26
C ARG A 53 7.27 9.99 8.23
N LEU A 54 8.05 10.25 7.17
CA LEU A 54 8.89 11.44 7.00
C LEU A 54 8.36 12.33 5.87
N ALA A 55 8.73 13.61 5.92
CA ALA A 55 8.47 14.50 4.79
C ALA A 55 9.36 14.11 3.58
N PRO A 56 8.85 14.22 2.34
CA PRO A 56 7.52 14.71 1.96
C PRO A 56 6.43 13.62 1.99
N GLN A 57 6.78 12.34 2.08
CA GLN A 57 5.89 11.21 1.79
C GLN A 57 4.70 11.12 2.75
N LYS A 58 4.88 11.49 4.02
CA LYS A 58 3.81 11.48 5.03
C LYS A 58 2.66 12.44 4.71
N ASP A 59 2.96 13.50 3.94
CA ASP A 59 2.02 14.59 3.65
C ASP A 59 1.36 14.43 2.27
N TRP A 60 1.70 13.40 1.49
CA TRP A 60 1.09 13.16 0.19
C TRP A 60 -0.38 12.79 0.31
N GLU A 61 -1.23 13.46 -0.48
CA GLU A 61 -2.69 13.26 -0.46
C GLU A 61 -3.08 11.79 -0.66
N VAL A 62 -2.42 11.12 -1.60
CA VAL A 62 -2.66 9.69 -1.91
C VAL A 62 -2.46 8.77 -0.70
N ASN A 63 -1.71 9.18 0.30
CA ASN A 63 -1.43 8.41 1.52
C ASN A 63 -2.42 8.68 2.66
N LYS A 64 -3.42 9.56 2.43
CA LYS A 64 -4.44 9.89 3.46
C LYS A 64 -3.78 10.29 4.78
N PRO A 65 -3.14 11.47 4.89
CA PRO A 65 -2.25 11.83 6.01
C PRO A 65 -2.85 11.64 7.41
N GLU A 66 -4.15 11.92 7.60
CA GLU A 66 -4.82 11.74 8.89
C GLU A 66 -4.92 10.26 9.29
N GLN A 67 -5.33 9.39 8.36
CA GLN A 67 -5.37 7.94 8.58
C GLN A 67 -3.96 7.40 8.80
N LEU A 68 -3.01 7.82 7.95
CA LEU A 68 -1.63 7.40 8.05
C LEU A 68 -1.00 7.74 9.40
N SER A 69 -1.23 8.96 9.91
CA SER A 69 -0.71 9.39 11.22
C SER A 69 -1.20 8.46 12.35
N LYS A 70 -2.49 8.16 12.36
CA LYS A 70 -3.09 7.22 13.33
C LYS A 70 -2.44 5.83 13.27
N VAL A 71 -2.24 5.30 12.08
CA VAL A 71 -1.62 3.97 11.89
C VAL A 71 -0.16 3.98 12.34
N LEU A 72 0.59 5.02 11.99
CA LEU A 72 2.00 5.16 12.35
C LEU A 72 2.22 5.28 13.86
N GLU A 73 1.34 5.98 14.59
CA GLU A 73 1.40 6.02 16.05
C GLU A 73 1.33 4.62 16.69
N VAL A 74 0.47 3.75 16.14
CA VAL A 74 0.37 2.36 16.57
C VAL A 74 1.64 1.58 16.25
N TYR A 75 2.18 1.76 15.04
CA TYR A 75 3.39 1.05 14.61
C TYR A 75 4.64 1.50 15.38
N GLU A 76 4.77 2.78 15.69
CA GLU A 76 5.85 3.31 16.52
C GLU A 76 5.83 2.70 17.92
N LYS A 77 4.64 2.54 18.52
CA LYS A 77 4.48 1.86 19.79
C LYS A 77 4.90 0.39 19.71
N ILE A 78 4.46 -0.35 18.68
CA ILE A 78 4.84 -1.75 18.48
C ILE A 78 6.36 -1.87 18.28
N SER A 79 6.95 -1.00 17.48
CA SER A 79 8.40 -0.93 17.28
C SER A 79 9.15 -0.73 18.60
N SER A 80 8.74 0.25 19.40
CA SER A 80 9.32 0.53 20.72
C SER A 80 9.23 -0.66 21.68
N ASP A 81 8.11 -1.37 21.66
CA ASP A 81 7.85 -2.51 22.56
C ASP A 81 8.62 -3.78 22.17
N THR A 82 8.98 -3.94 20.89
CA THR A 82 9.50 -5.21 20.35
C THR A 82 10.93 -5.13 19.86
N GLY A 83 11.45 -3.93 19.62
CA GLY A 83 12.76 -3.70 19.01
C GLY A 83 12.81 -3.95 17.50
N ALA A 84 11.67 -4.25 16.87
CA ALA A 84 11.55 -4.27 15.41
C ALA A 84 11.61 -2.85 14.85
N SER A 85 12.21 -2.63 13.67
CA SER A 85 12.14 -1.34 13.00
C SER A 85 10.70 -1.00 12.58
N ILE A 86 10.38 0.28 12.46
CA ILE A 86 9.06 0.71 11.94
C ILE A 86 8.87 0.21 10.51
N ALA A 87 9.94 0.17 9.71
CA ALA A 87 9.91 -0.39 8.36
C ALA A 87 9.49 -1.87 8.35
N ASP A 88 10.01 -2.67 9.27
CA ASP A 88 9.61 -4.07 9.40
C ASP A 88 8.19 -4.22 9.94
N VAL A 89 7.78 -3.39 10.90
CA VAL A 89 6.40 -3.39 11.41
C VAL A 89 5.39 -3.07 10.31
N ILE A 90 5.67 -2.08 9.45
CA ILE A 90 4.80 -1.72 8.31
C ILE A 90 4.63 -2.91 7.36
N VAL A 91 5.72 -3.55 6.96
CA VAL A 91 5.66 -4.69 6.03
C VAL A 91 4.96 -5.87 6.67
N LEU A 92 5.29 -6.17 7.92
CA LEU A 92 4.68 -7.30 8.64
C LEU A 92 3.19 -7.08 8.89
N ALA A 93 2.76 -5.84 9.13
CA ALA A 93 1.34 -5.50 9.26
C ALA A 93 0.59 -5.71 7.93
N GLY A 94 1.19 -5.35 6.80
CA GLY A 94 0.63 -5.68 5.48
C GLY A 94 0.47 -7.19 5.30
N ASN A 95 1.48 -7.98 5.68
CA ASN A 95 1.39 -9.44 5.65
C ASN A 95 0.25 -9.96 6.54
N VAL A 96 0.16 -9.49 7.79
CA VAL A 96 -0.92 -9.87 8.72
C VAL A 96 -2.30 -9.52 8.14
N GLY A 97 -2.46 -8.38 7.49
CA GLY A 97 -3.70 -8.01 6.81
C GLY A 97 -4.07 -9.01 5.70
N ILE A 98 -3.10 -9.38 4.86
CA ILE A 98 -3.29 -10.38 3.80
C ILE A 98 -3.56 -11.78 4.38
N GLU A 99 -2.83 -12.18 5.43
CA GLU A 99 -3.04 -13.46 6.11
C GLU A 99 -4.46 -13.58 6.69
N LYS A 100 -4.95 -12.51 7.32
CA LYS A 100 -6.34 -12.45 7.83
C LYS A 100 -7.37 -12.58 6.72
N ALA A 101 -7.15 -11.90 5.59
CA ALA A 101 -8.11 -11.87 4.50
C ALA A 101 -8.10 -13.13 3.63
N SER A 102 -6.95 -13.82 3.53
CA SER A 102 -6.77 -14.97 2.65
C SER A 102 -6.78 -16.32 3.38
N GLY A 103 -6.47 -16.32 4.68
CA GLY A 103 -6.19 -17.54 5.44
C GLY A 103 -4.87 -18.23 5.07
N MET A 104 -3.98 -17.55 4.36
CA MET A 104 -2.68 -18.08 3.88
C MET A 104 -1.53 -17.38 4.58
N ASP A 105 -0.48 -18.10 4.94
CA ASP A 105 0.74 -17.50 5.46
C ASP A 105 1.50 -16.73 4.39
N VAL A 106 1.98 -15.53 4.75
CA VAL A 106 2.78 -14.67 3.87
C VAL A 106 4.23 -14.64 4.34
N PRO A 107 5.21 -14.99 3.48
CA PRO A 107 6.62 -14.97 3.84
C PRO A 107 7.09 -13.58 4.27
N PHE A 108 7.95 -13.52 5.29
CA PHE A 108 8.52 -12.30 5.80
C PHE A 108 10.03 -12.45 6.07
N SER A 109 10.79 -11.43 5.70
CA SER A 109 12.22 -11.33 6.01
C SER A 109 12.47 -10.05 6.80
N PRO A 110 12.98 -10.13 8.04
CA PRO A 110 13.29 -8.98 8.87
C PRO A 110 14.60 -8.28 8.45
N GLY A 111 14.88 -7.12 9.06
CA GLY A 111 16.17 -6.44 8.95
C GLY A 111 16.14 -5.14 8.17
N ARG A 112 14.95 -4.60 7.84
CA ARG A 112 14.84 -3.23 7.33
C ARG A 112 15.21 -2.26 8.44
N GLY A 113 15.85 -1.15 8.06
CA GLY A 113 16.18 -0.06 8.99
C GLY A 113 15.24 1.13 8.81
N ASP A 114 15.26 2.03 9.77
CA ASP A 114 14.52 3.28 9.75
C ASP A 114 15.44 4.44 9.38
N ALA A 115 15.06 5.24 8.39
CA ALA A 115 15.76 6.46 8.04
C ALA A 115 15.37 7.61 8.98
N SER A 116 16.27 8.55 9.20
CA SER A 116 15.97 9.85 9.78
C SER A 116 15.61 10.87 8.68
N GLN A 117 15.08 12.03 9.07
CA GLN A 117 14.72 13.07 8.11
C GLN A 117 15.93 13.59 7.32
N ASP A 118 17.07 13.74 7.98
CA ASP A 118 18.34 14.16 7.36
C ASP A 118 18.95 13.12 6.41
N GLN A 119 18.51 11.87 6.49
CA GLN A 119 18.85 10.79 5.55
C GLN A 119 17.87 10.71 4.37
N THR A 120 16.90 11.61 4.28
CA THR A 120 15.93 11.67 3.21
C THR A 120 16.19 12.91 2.36
N ASP A 121 16.59 12.69 1.11
CA ASP A 121 16.69 13.74 0.10
C ASP A 121 15.28 14.15 -0.35
N ILE A 122 14.76 15.21 0.27
CA ILE A 122 13.39 15.67 0.07
C ILE A 122 13.14 16.04 -1.39
N GLU A 123 14.06 16.76 -2.04
CA GLU A 123 13.92 17.19 -3.43
C GLU A 123 13.83 15.97 -4.37
N SER A 124 14.71 15.00 -4.18
CA SER A 124 14.70 13.77 -4.96
C SER A 124 13.48 12.89 -4.66
N PHE A 125 13.03 12.87 -3.40
CA PHE A 125 11.87 12.09 -2.97
C PHE A 125 10.54 12.64 -3.48
N ALA A 126 10.43 13.96 -3.70
CA ALA A 126 9.24 14.57 -4.24
C ALA A 126 8.84 14.00 -5.63
N TYR A 127 9.84 13.60 -6.43
CA TYR A 127 9.59 12.94 -7.72
C TYR A 127 9.05 11.52 -7.63
N LEU A 128 9.00 10.93 -6.43
CA LEU A 128 8.39 9.61 -6.19
C LEU A 128 6.91 9.71 -5.83
N GLU A 129 6.38 10.91 -5.67
CA GLU A 129 4.97 11.12 -5.38
C GLU A 129 4.10 10.56 -6.51
N PRO A 130 3.20 9.64 -6.20
CA PRO A 130 2.30 9.10 -7.21
C PRO A 130 1.25 10.14 -7.58
N ARG A 131 1.35 10.71 -8.77
CA ARG A 131 0.29 11.54 -9.35
C ARG A 131 -0.92 10.70 -9.79
N SER A 132 -0.70 9.41 -10.00
CA SER A 132 -1.74 8.42 -10.22
C SER A 132 -1.31 7.10 -9.58
N ASP A 133 -2.25 6.43 -8.94
CA ASP A 133 -2.08 5.09 -8.39
C ASP A 133 -3.36 4.27 -8.66
N GLY A 134 -3.40 3.60 -9.79
CA GLY A 134 -4.53 2.78 -10.19
C GLY A 134 -4.78 1.59 -9.26
N PHE A 135 -3.79 1.16 -8.47
CA PHE A 135 -3.98 0.11 -7.47
C PHE A 135 -4.86 0.58 -6.31
N ARG A 136 -4.77 1.87 -5.93
CA ARG A 136 -5.62 2.52 -4.93
C ARG A 136 -6.76 3.36 -5.53
N ASN A 137 -6.96 3.28 -6.84
CA ASN A 137 -7.95 4.08 -7.56
C ASN A 137 -7.80 5.60 -7.35
N TYR A 138 -6.56 6.06 -7.33
CA TYR A 138 -6.19 7.46 -7.19
C TYR A 138 -5.70 8.03 -8.51
N HIS A 139 -6.18 9.22 -8.86
CA HIS A 139 -5.72 9.99 -10.00
C HIS A 139 -5.84 11.48 -9.67
N GLU A 140 -4.71 12.18 -9.69
CA GLU A 140 -4.66 13.61 -9.39
C GLU A 140 -5.42 14.39 -10.46
N SER A 141 -6.15 15.42 -10.04
CA SER A 141 -6.91 16.26 -10.95
C SER A 141 -5.99 17.05 -11.89
N GLY A 142 -6.39 17.19 -13.16
CA GLY A 142 -5.65 17.97 -14.17
C GLY A 142 -4.52 17.20 -14.88
N ILE A 143 -4.38 15.91 -14.64
CA ILE A 143 -3.50 15.05 -15.44
C ILE A 143 -4.22 14.65 -16.73
N GLU A 144 -3.56 14.91 -17.89
CA GLU A 144 -4.11 14.55 -19.21
C GLU A 144 -3.83 13.08 -19.60
N VAL A 145 -2.80 12.45 -18.99
CA VAL A 145 -2.46 11.04 -19.23
C VAL A 145 -3.52 10.15 -18.60
N LYS A 146 -3.97 9.15 -19.33
CA LYS A 146 -5.03 8.26 -18.84
C LYS A 146 -4.60 7.41 -17.66
N PRO A 147 -5.50 7.13 -16.71
CA PRO A 147 -5.19 6.32 -15.53
C PRO A 147 -4.60 4.94 -15.87
N GLU A 148 -5.09 4.29 -16.92
CA GLU A 148 -4.61 2.98 -17.35
C GLU A 148 -3.18 3.02 -17.91
N GLU A 149 -2.78 4.11 -18.58
CA GLU A 149 -1.40 4.29 -19.07
C GLU A 149 -0.45 4.49 -17.89
N MET A 150 -0.84 5.29 -16.91
CA MET A 150 -0.05 5.49 -15.69
C MET A 150 0.01 4.23 -14.82
N LEU A 151 -1.04 3.40 -14.83
CA LEU A 151 -1.04 2.11 -14.15
C LEU A 151 -0.02 1.14 -14.77
N LEU A 152 0.07 1.10 -16.11
CA LEU A 152 1.06 0.29 -16.82
C LEU A 152 2.49 0.76 -16.51
N ASP A 153 2.74 2.06 -16.54
CA ASP A 153 4.05 2.64 -16.18
C ASP A 153 4.43 2.27 -14.73
N LYS A 154 3.51 2.44 -13.79
CA LYS A 154 3.72 2.07 -12.39
C LYS A 154 4.04 0.58 -12.23
N SER A 155 3.32 -0.28 -12.95
CA SER A 155 3.55 -1.73 -12.92
C SER A 155 4.94 -2.09 -13.44
N GLN A 156 5.40 -1.43 -14.49
CA GLN A 156 6.75 -1.62 -15.04
C GLN A 156 7.83 -1.15 -14.05
N LEU A 157 7.65 0.01 -13.42
CA LEU A 157 8.58 0.51 -12.40
C LEU A 157 8.71 -0.45 -11.21
N LEU A 158 7.61 -1.09 -10.81
CA LEU A 158 7.58 -2.10 -9.76
C LEU A 158 8.10 -3.48 -10.21
N GLY A 159 8.31 -3.68 -11.50
CA GLY A 159 8.72 -4.96 -12.08
C GLY A 159 7.60 -6.02 -12.11
N LEU A 160 6.34 -5.59 -12.09
CA LEU A 160 5.19 -6.49 -12.13
C LEU A 160 4.92 -7.02 -13.54
N THR A 161 4.62 -8.29 -13.64
CA THR A 161 4.04 -8.88 -14.86
C THR A 161 2.56 -8.54 -14.99
N ALA A 162 1.96 -8.68 -16.16
CA ALA A 162 0.54 -8.38 -16.36
C ALA A 162 -0.39 -9.22 -15.45
N PRO A 163 -0.17 -10.53 -15.22
CA PRO A 163 -0.95 -11.28 -14.24
C PRO A 163 -0.82 -10.74 -12.82
N GLU A 164 0.39 -10.40 -12.37
CA GLU A 164 0.63 -9.84 -11.03
C GLU A 164 -0.05 -8.49 -10.87
N MET A 165 0.04 -7.60 -11.86
CA MET A 165 -0.69 -6.33 -11.88
C MET A 165 -2.21 -6.56 -11.74
N THR A 166 -2.76 -7.49 -12.50
CA THR A 166 -4.20 -7.81 -12.48
C THR A 166 -4.64 -8.33 -11.12
N VAL A 167 -3.90 -9.29 -10.55
CA VAL A 167 -4.21 -9.87 -9.22
C VAL A 167 -4.12 -8.81 -8.13
N LEU A 168 -3.11 -7.93 -8.19
CA LEU A 168 -2.94 -6.86 -7.21
C LEU A 168 -4.10 -5.84 -7.26
N ILE A 169 -4.55 -5.44 -8.45
CA ILE A 169 -5.74 -4.60 -8.61
C ILE A 169 -6.96 -5.30 -7.99
N GLY A 170 -7.21 -6.55 -8.37
CA GLY A 170 -8.33 -7.33 -7.86
C GLY A 170 -8.32 -7.48 -6.35
N GLY A 171 -7.13 -7.75 -5.77
CA GLY A 171 -6.96 -7.85 -4.33
C GLY A 171 -7.26 -6.53 -3.60
N MET A 172 -6.75 -5.41 -4.11
CA MET A 172 -7.07 -4.09 -3.56
C MET A 172 -8.57 -3.80 -3.60
N ARG A 173 -9.25 -4.13 -4.70
CA ARG A 173 -10.71 -3.94 -4.84
C ARG A 173 -11.49 -4.87 -3.91
N SER A 174 -11.08 -6.14 -3.76
CA SER A 174 -11.70 -7.09 -2.82
C SER A 174 -11.62 -6.61 -1.38
N LEU A 175 -10.52 -5.96 -1.00
CA LEU A 175 -10.34 -5.37 0.32
C LEU A 175 -10.98 -3.99 0.46
N GLY A 176 -11.65 -3.46 -0.56
CA GLY A 176 -12.25 -2.13 -0.52
C GLY A 176 -11.23 -0.99 -0.43
N ILE A 177 -9.96 -1.24 -0.79
CA ILE A 177 -8.92 -0.22 -0.80
C ILE A 177 -9.09 0.66 -2.02
N ASN A 178 -9.68 1.82 -1.81
CA ASN A 178 -9.91 2.86 -2.80
C ASN A 178 -9.62 4.23 -2.18
N HIS A 179 -9.04 5.11 -2.96
CA HIS A 179 -8.86 6.50 -2.54
C HIS A 179 -10.16 7.31 -2.65
N SER A 180 -11.03 6.92 -3.57
CA SER A 180 -12.33 7.54 -3.83
C SER A 180 -13.47 6.55 -3.62
N ASP A 181 -14.71 7.04 -3.61
CA ASP A 181 -15.92 6.22 -3.48
C ASP A 181 -16.37 5.55 -4.81
N TYR A 182 -15.53 5.57 -5.83
CA TYR A 182 -15.82 4.99 -7.14
C TYR A 182 -15.52 3.50 -7.21
N GLY A 183 -16.21 2.84 -8.14
CA GLY A 183 -16.00 1.43 -8.44
C GLY A 183 -16.86 0.48 -7.62
N ILE A 184 -16.59 -0.81 -7.76
CA ILE A 184 -17.32 -1.86 -7.05
C ILE A 184 -16.95 -1.81 -5.57
N LYS A 185 -17.97 -1.73 -4.71
CA LYS A 185 -17.80 -1.92 -3.27
C LYS A 185 -17.91 -3.42 -2.97
N PRO A 186 -16.91 -4.02 -2.31
CA PRO A 186 -17.00 -5.43 -1.95
C PRO A 186 -18.09 -5.66 -0.90
N GLU A 187 -18.76 -6.81 -0.97
CA GLU A 187 -19.72 -7.22 0.05
C GLU A 187 -19.01 -7.57 1.38
N ASN A 188 -17.81 -8.16 1.27
CA ASN A 188 -16.99 -8.51 2.41
C ASN A 188 -15.55 -7.96 2.23
N PRO A 189 -15.26 -6.74 2.72
CA PRO A 189 -13.94 -6.12 2.56
C PRO A 189 -12.84 -6.78 3.40
N ASP A 190 -13.18 -7.75 4.25
CA ASP A 190 -12.22 -8.46 5.09
C ASP A 190 -11.78 -9.81 4.48
N ALA A 191 -12.19 -10.09 3.23
CA ALA A 191 -11.82 -11.31 2.53
C ALA A 191 -11.19 -11.05 1.16
N LEU A 192 -10.14 -11.78 0.84
CA LEU A 192 -9.60 -11.87 -0.51
C LEU A 192 -10.34 -12.96 -1.27
N ASP A 193 -11.22 -12.55 -2.18
CA ASP A 193 -12.03 -13.43 -3.02
C ASP A 193 -11.97 -13.02 -4.51
N ASN A 194 -12.76 -13.68 -5.33
CA ASN A 194 -12.84 -13.42 -6.78
C ASN A 194 -14.08 -12.60 -7.20
N ASP A 195 -14.81 -12.01 -6.28
CA ASP A 195 -16.08 -11.37 -6.61
C ASP A 195 -15.91 -10.11 -7.45
N PHE A 196 -14.80 -9.37 -7.24
CA PHE A 196 -14.43 -8.28 -8.14
C PHE A 196 -14.31 -8.76 -9.60
N PHE A 197 -13.57 -9.85 -9.84
CA PHE A 197 -13.38 -10.38 -11.19
C PHE A 197 -14.66 -10.99 -11.77
N LYS A 198 -15.50 -11.63 -10.95
CA LYS A 198 -16.80 -12.12 -11.38
C LYS A 198 -17.69 -10.98 -11.87
N THR A 199 -17.73 -9.88 -11.11
CA THR A 199 -18.51 -8.70 -11.49
C THR A 199 -17.92 -8.02 -12.71
N LEU A 200 -16.58 -7.91 -12.82
CA LEU A 200 -15.91 -7.33 -13.97
C LEU A 200 -16.22 -8.08 -15.27
N LEU A 201 -16.34 -9.39 -15.20
CA LEU A 201 -16.60 -10.28 -16.36
C LEU A 201 -18.09 -10.57 -16.60
N ASP A 202 -18.99 -10.10 -15.74
CA ASP A 202 -20.42 -10.33 -15.88
C ASP A 202 -20.99 -9.49 -17.02
N MET A 203 -21.39 -10.14 -18.10
CA MET A 203 -21.99 -9.49 -19.29
C MET A 203 -23.31 -8.75 -19.01
N ARG A 204 -23.89 -8.91 -17.82
CA ARG A 204 -25.09 -8.16 -17.37
C ARG A 204 -24.72 -6.82 -16.74
N VAL A 205 -23.44 -6.60 -16.40
CA VAL A 205 -22.93 -5.36 -15.83
C VAL A 205 -22.47 -4.44 -16.96
N SER A 206 -22.87 -3.17 -16.88
CA SER A 206 -22.44 -2.14 -17.83
C SER A 206 -21.55 -1.13 -17.10
N TRP A 207 -20.31 -1.05 -17.54
CA TRP A 207 -19.34 -0.12 -16.99
C TRP A 207 -19.44 1.25 -17.67
N LYS A 208 -19.47 2.30 -16.86
CA LYS A 208 -19.48 3.69 -17.34
C LYS A 208 -18.32 4.44 -16.70
N THR A 209 -17.72 5.35 -17.45
CA THR A 209 -16.79 6.29 -16.88
C THR A 209 -17.52 7.29 -15.99
N ASN A 210 -16.92 7.67 -14.85
CA ASN A 210 -17.40 8.79 -14.07
C ASN A 210 -17.34 10.10 -14.86
N GLY A 211 -17.93 11.18 -14.32
CA GLY A 211 -17.99 12.49 -14.99
C GLY A 211 -16.64 13.11 -15.34
N THR A 212 -15.54 12.68 -14.72
CA THR A 212 -14.16 13.09 -15.02
C THR A 212 -13.46 12.17 -15.99
N GLY A 213 -14.00 10.98 -16.29
CA GLY A 213 -13.39 9.99 -17.14
C GLY A 213 -12.22 9.22 -16.49
N ASN A 214 -11.98 9.42 -15.21
CA ASN A 214 -10.81 8.91 -14.51
C ASN A 214 -11.04 7.58 -13.76
N SER A 215 -12.27 7.14 -13.66
CA SER A 215 -12.65 5.85 -13.08
C SER A 215 -13.96 5.31 -13.68
N TYR A 216 -14.23 4.03 -13.43
CA TYR A 216 -15.41 3.33 -13.92
C TYR A 216 -16.33 2.94 -12.75
N GLU A 217 -17.62 2.98 -12.98
CA GLU A 217 -18.70 2.60 -12.07
C GLU A 217 -19.75 1.70 -12.75
#